data_5bbf706be10478775af13ebf57f2e1a1
#
_entry.id   5bbf706be10478775af13ebf57f2e1a1
#
_cell.length_a   1.000
_cell.length_b   1.000
_cell.length_c   1.000
_cell.angle_alpha   90.00
_cell.angle_beta   90.00
_cell.angle_gamma   90.00
#
_symmetry.space_group_name_H-M   'P 1'
#
loop_
_entity.id
_entity.type
_entity.pdbx_description
1 polymer ?
#
loop_
_entity_poly.entity_id
_entity_poly.type
_entity_poly.pdbx_seq_one_letter_code
_entity_poly.pdbx_strand_id
1 'polypeptide(L)'
;FLGYKCYESIKIPQQFKVIKEQRYARIADRLKDIRTAQEAYKGVYGKYTGSFDTLINFIKYDSVKVVRSIGSLSDEDLEKGITEAQAIKEGRIVRDTVKQGALETIFNKDYPIDDLRYVPFTKRKYQFNMGASSMFTDSGVEVPLFQAWISNTYIFEDIEDQYKDEILQENGERKRLKKYPGLKVGDLKEANNNVGNWE
;
A
#
# COMPACT_ATOMS: atom_id res chain seq x y z
N PHE A 1 -20.03 -38.19 20.51
CA PHE A 1 -18.67 -37.66 20.77
C PHE A 1 -17.83 -37.58 19.49
N LEU A 2 -17.83 -38.63 18.64
CA LEU A 2 -17.06 -38.69 17.40
C LEU A 2 -17.57 -37.69 16.36
N GLY A 3 -18.89 -37.60 16.17
CA GLY A 3 -19.52 -36.67 15.21
C GLY A 3 -19.29 -35.21 15.54
N TYR A 4 -19.18 -34.83 16.81
CA TYR A 4 -18.87 -33.47 17.24
C TYR A 4 -17.42 -33.09 16.90
N LYS A 5 -16.46 -33.98 17.14
CA LYS A 5 -15.06 -33.76 16.76
C LYS A 5 -14.86 -33.67 15.25
N CYS A 6 -15.56 -34.49 14.47
CA CYS A 6 -15.54 -34.39 13.02
C CYS A 6 -16.13 -33.06 12.53
N TYR A 7 -17.19 -32.57 13.16
CA TYR A 7 -17.79 -31.27 12.83
C TYR A 7 -16.82 -30.11 13.15
N GLU A 8 -16.19 -30.10 14.33
CA GLU A 8 -15.21 -29.08 14.69
C GLU A 8 -14.00 -29.06 13.76
N SER A 9 -13.46 -30.24 13.38
CA SER A 9 -12.30 -30.35 12.48
C SER A 9 -12.51 -29.77 11.09
N ILE A 10 -13.77 -29.61 10.66
CA ILE A 10 -14.11 -28.96 9.38
C ILE A 10 -14.48 -27.49 9.60
N LYS A 11 -15.22 -27.20 10.65
CA LYS A 11 -15.76 -25.87 10.92
C LYS A 11 -14.67 -24.85 11.29
N ILE A 12 -13.74 -25.24 12.19
CA ILE A 12 -12.68 -24.33 12.67
C ILE A 12 -11.81 -23.82 11.54
N PRO A 13 -11.22 -24.67 10.67
CA PRO A 13 -10.41 -24.17 9.53
C PRO A 13 -11.19 -23.29 8.54
N GLN A 14 -12.48 -23.61 8.30
CA GLN A 14 -13.32 -22.78 7.43
C GLN A 14 -13.59 -21.40 8.02
N GLN A 15 -13.89 -21.32 9.30
CA GLN A 15 -14.06 -20.05 10.01
C GLN A 15 -12.79 -19.23 9.99
N PHE A 16 -11.65 -19.85 10.32
CA PHE A 16 -10.35 -19.17 10.25
C PHE A 16 -10.06 -18.62 8.86
N LYS A 17 -10.33 -19.40 7.80
CA LYS A 17 -10.14 -18.94 6.42
C LYS A 17 -10.91 -17.65 6.13
N VAL A 18 -12.19 -17.59 6.51
CA VAL A 18 -13.01 -16.37 6.33
C VAL A 18 -12.45 -15.18 7.11
N ILE A 19 -12.10 -15.39 8.38
CA ILE A 19 -11.51 -14.33 9.21
C ILE A 19 -10.18 -13.86 8.62
N LYS A 20 -9.32 -14.78 8.19
CA LYS A 20 -8.04 -14.47 7.55
C LYS A 20 -8.23 -13.62 6.29
N GLU A 21 -9.11 -14.03 5.39
CA GLU A 21 -9.37 -13.30 4.14
C GLU A 21 -9.87 -11.89 4.41
N GLN A 22 -10.80 -11.72 5.34
CA GLN A 22 -11.31 -10.39 5.73
C GLN A 22 -10.22 -9.50 6.32
N ARG A 23 -9.40 -10.03 7.26
CA ARG A 23 -8.32 -9.27 7.87
C ARG A 23 -7.24 -8.91 6.87
N TYR A 24 -6.84 -9.86 6.04
CA TYR A 24 -5.83 -9.64 5.01
C TYR A 24 -6.27 -8.59 3.98
N ALA A 25 -7.52 -8.63 3.53
CA ALA A 25 -8.05 -7.62 2.61
C ALA A 25 -7.93 -6.21 3.20
N ARG A 26 -8.39 -6.00 4.45
CA ARG A 26 -8.34 -4.70 5.12
C ARG A 26 -6.91 -4.22 5.39
N ILE A 27 -6.01 -5.13 5.75
CA ILE A 27 -4.60 -4.82 6.00
C ILE A 27 -3.90 -4.51 4.67
N ALA A 28 -4.19 -5.28 3.60
CA ALA A 28 -3.68 -5.01 2.28
C ALA A 28 -4.11 -3.63 1.76
N ASP A 29 -5.37 -3.24 1.97
CA ASP A 29 -5.85 -1.90 1.61
C ASP A 29 -5.07 -0.82 2.38
N ARG A 30 -4.84 -0.98 3.67
CA ARG A 30 -4.02 -0.04 4.45
C ARG A 30 -2.56 0.01 3.97
N LEU A 31 -1.97 -1.12 3.59
CA LEU A 31 -0.63 -1.17 3.01
C LEU A 31 -0.56 -0.52 1.61
N LYS A 32 -1.64 -0.60 0.82
CA LYS A 32 -1.76 0.16 -0.45
C LYS A 32 -1.81 1.66 -0.18
N ASP A 33 -2.53 2.11 0.86
CA ASP A 33 -2.55 3.51 1.25
C ASP A 33 -1.14 4.00 1.66
N ILE A 34 -0.41 3.20 2.44
CA ILE A 34 0.99 3.50 2.79
C ILE A 34 1.86 3.58 1.54
N ARG A 35 1.71 2.66 0.59
CA ARG A 35 2.42 2.69 -0.69
C ARG A 35 2.14 3.98 -1.45
N THR A 36 0.87 4.36 -1.58
CA THR A 36 0.46 5.59 -2.26
C THR A 36 1.05 6.84 -1.61
N ALA A 37 1.03 6.91 -0.27
CA ALA A 37 1.65 8.00 0.48
C ALA A 37 3.18 8.06 0.27
N GLN A 38 3.85 6.92 0.28
CA GLN A 38 5.29 6.82 0.04
C GLN A 38 5.68 7.22 -1.38
N GLU A 39 4.91 6.81 -2.40
CA GLU A 39 5.15 7.23 -3.79
C GLU A 39 5.00 8.74 -3.97
N ALA A 40 4.01 9.34 -3.32
CA ALA A 40 3.85 10.79 -3.32
C ALA A 40 5.00 11.50 -2.61
N TYR A 41 5.45 10.98 -1.46
CA TYR A 41 6.61 11.49 -0.74
C TYR A 41 7.88 11.43 -1.61
N LYS A 42 8.13 10.29 -2.27
CA LYS A 42 9.23 10.13 -3.21
C LYS A 42 9.13 11.12 -4.38
N GLY A 43 7.93 11.36 -4.89
CA GLY A 43 7.71 12.33 -5.98
C GLY A 43 8.13 13.75 -5.63
N VAL A 44 8.08 14.12 -4.34
CA VAL A 44 8.50 15.44 -3.84
C VAL A 44 9.96 15.47 -3.41
N TYR A 45 10.42 14.45 -2.67
CA TYR A 45 11.73 14.44 -2.02
C TYR A 45 12.77 13.55 -2.69
N GLY A 46 12.41 12.79 -3.74
CA GLY A 46 13.30 11.89 -4.48
C GLY A 46 13.66 10.60 -3.71
N LYS A 47 13.16 10.40 -2.51
CA LYS A 47 13.44 9.26 -1.64
C LYS A 47 12.23 8.87 -0.82
N TYR A 48 12.20 7.64 -0.33
CA TYR A 48 11.20 7.18 0.65
C TYR A 48 11.58 7.54 2.08
N THR A 49 10.63 7.48 3.01
CA THR A 49 10.88 7.67 4.45
C THR A 49 10.61 6.38 5.24
N GLY A 50 11.44 6.12 6.24
CA GLY A 50 11.24 5.03 7.21
C GLY A 50 10.42 5.44 8.44
N SER A 51 9.92 6.70 8.51
CA SER A 51 9.22 7.24 9.66
C SER A 51 7.77 7.58 9.33
N PHE A 52 6.83 7.00 10.08
CA PHE A 52 5.41 7.35 9.97
C PHE A 52 5.13 8.80 10.35
N ASP A 53 5.86 9.37 11.32
CA ASP A 53 5.66 10.77 11.70
C ASP A 53 6.01 11.70 10.54
N THR A 54 7.12 11.44 9.87
CA THR A 54 7.54 12.19 8.68
C THR A 54 6.52 12.03 7.54
N LEU A 55 6.06 10.80 7.27
CA LEU A 55 5.10 10.52 6.21
C LEU A 55 3.74 11.19 6.47
N ILE A 56 3.22 11.07 7.69
CA ILE A 56 1.93 11.67 8.09
C ILE A 56 2.01 13.20 8.06
N ASN A 57 3.10 13.80 8.54
CA ASN A 57 3.32 15.24 8.49
C ASN A 57 3.38 15.75 7.04
N PHE A 58 4.06 15.03 6.16
CA PHE A 58 4.07 15.33 4.73
C PHE A 58 2.65 15.36 4.15
N ILE A 59 1.85 14.32 4.40
CA ILE A 59 0.48 14.25 3.89
C ILE A 59 -0.39 15.37 4.44
N LYS A 60 -0.23 15.75 5.71
CA LYS A 60 -1.04 16.78 6.36
C LYS A 60 -0.71 18.20 5.91
N TYR A 61 0.55 18.51 5.74
CA TYR A 61 1.02 19.90 5.68
C TYR A 61 1.73 20.26 4.38
N ASP A 62 2.19 19.28 3.62
CA ASP A 62 2.90 19.54 2.37
C ASP A 62 1.94 19.57 1.16
N SER A 63 2.49 19.93 0.03
CA SER A 63 1.78 19.98 -1.24
C SER A 63 2.50 19.18 -2.31
N VAL A 64 1.72 18.56 -3.17
CA VAL A 64 2.20 17.84 -4.35
C VAL A 64 1.95 18.65 -5.62
N LYS A 65 2.79 18.45 -6.62
CA LYS A 65 2.61 19.07 -7.93
C LYS A 65 1.59 18.26 -8.74
N VAL A 66 0.51 18.90 -9.15
CA VAL A 66 -0.53 18.31 -10.01
C VAL A 66 -0.51 19.03 -11.35
N VAL A 67 -0.40 18.27 -12.43
CA VAL A 67 -0.52 18.81 -13.78
C VAL A 67 -1.99 18.92 -14.11
N ARG A 68 -2.48 20.13 -14.29
CA ARG A 68 -3.83 20.40 -14.81
C ARG A 68 -3.74 20.62 -16.31
N SER A 69 -4.58 19.93 -17.06
CA SER A 69 -4.81 20.23 -18.47
C SER A 69 -5.99 21.17 -18.58
N ILE A 70 -5.78 22.32 -19.22
CA ILE A 70 -6.83 23.29 -19.54
C ILE A 70 -7.07 23.19 -21.03
N GLY A 71 -8.30 22.86 -21.44
CA GLY A 71 -8.68 22.54 -22.80
C GLY A 71 -8.78 21.03 -23.05
N SER A 72 -9.50 20.68 -24.08
CA SER A 72 -9.67 19.29 -24.56
C SER A 72 -9.68 19.29 -26.08
N LEU A 73 -9.39 18.14 -26.67
CA LEU A 73 -9.61 17.94 -28.12
C LEU A 73 -11.12 17.97 -28.38
N SER A 74 -11.54 18.74 -29.37
CA SER A 74 -12.92 18.67 -29.84
C SER A 74 -13.11 17.46 -30.75
N ASP A 75 -14.38 17.07 -30.98
CA ASP A 75 -14.71 15.98 -31.89
C ASP A 75 -14.16 16.25 -33.32
N GLU A 76 -14.16 17.51 -33.74
CA GLU A 76 -13.57 17.92 -35.02
C GLU A 76 -12.04 17.75 -35.07
N ASP A 77 -11.37 17.95 -33.95
CA ASP A 77 -9.91 17.73 -33.81
C ASP A 77 -9.57 16.26 -33.93
N LEU A 78 -10.40 15.39 -33.30
CA LEU A 78 -10.26 13.93 -33.38
C LEU A 78 -10.50 13.43 -34.80
N GLU A 79 -11.52 13.94 -35.51
CA GLU A 79 -11.78 13.61 -36.91
C GLU A 79 -10.65 14.02 -37.84
N LYS A 80 -9.98 15.15 -37.57
CA LYS A 80 -8.80 15.64 -38.30
C LYS A 80 -7.51 14.90 -37.92
N GLY A 81 -7.57 13.92 -36.98
CA GLY A 81 -6.41 13.17 -36.53
C GLY A 81 -5.40 13.97 -35.72
N ILE A 82 -5.82 15.11 -35.14
CA ILE A 82 -4.96 15.94 -34.28
C ILE A 82 -4.67 15.18 -32.98
N THR A 83 -3.40 15.00 -32.69
CA THR A 83 -2.97 14.36 -31.43
C THR A 83 -2.93 15.36 -30.28
N GLU A 84 -3.05 14.88 -29.05
CA GLU A 84 -2.92 15.73 -27.84
C GLU A 84 -1.59 16.51 -27.84
N ALA A 85 -0.50 15.87 -28.28
CA ALA A 85 0.81 16.52 -28.41
C ALA A 85 0.80 17.71 -29.39
N GLN A 86 0.06 17.60 -30.51
CA GLN A 86 -0.11 18.70 -31.46
C GLN A 86 -0.97 19.83 -30.90
N ALA A 87 -2.07 19.46 -30.20
CA ALA A 87 -2.95 20.44 -29.54
C ALA A 87 -2.23 21.25 -28.45
N ILE A 88 -1.32 20.61 -27.70
CA ILE A 88 -0.45 21.31 -26.73
C ILE A 88 0.50 22.27 -27.44
N LYS A 89 1.12 21.86 -28.55
CA LYS A 89 2.04 22.68 -29.34
C LYS A 89 1.35 23.88 -29.97
N GLU A 90 0.08 23.75 -30.34
CA GLU A 90 -0.77 24.80 -30.91
C GLU A 90 -1.43 25.68 -29.81
N GLY A 91 -1.19 25.41 -28.54
CA GLY A 91 -1.76 26.17 -27.42
C GLY A 91 -3.26 25.97 -27.17
N ARG A 92 -3.87 24.93 -27.78
CA ARG A 92 -5.29 24.55 -27.55
C ARG A 92 -5.47 23.82 -26.24
N ILE A 93 -4.44 23.09 -25.83
CA ILE A 93 -4.34 22.44 -24.54
C ILE A 93 -3.14 23.06 -23.82
N VAL A 94 -3.40 23.67 -22.65
CA VAL A 94 -2.36 24.22 -21.81
C VAL A 94 -2.19 23.31 -20.61
N ARG A 95 -0.98 22.81 -20.38
CA ARG A 95 -0.63 22.08 -19.16
C ARG A 95 -0.05 23.04 -18.15
N ASP A 96 -0.76 23.26 -17.08
CA ASP A 96 -0.30 24.07 -15.95
C ASP A 96 0.00 23.16 -14.75
N THR A 97 1.08 23.48 -14.04
CA THR A 97 1.48 22.72 -12.84
C THR A 97 1.11 23.53 -11.60
N VAL A 98 0.10 23.09 -10.91
CA VAL A 98 -0.35 23.71 -9.66
C VAL A 98 0.06 22.88 -8.45
N LYS A 99 0.33 23.54 -7.33
CA LYS A 99 0.54 22.88 -6.05
C LYS A 99 -0.81 22.70 -5.36
N GLN A 100 -1.10 21.48 -4.92
CA GLN A 100 -2.28 21.16 -4.14
C GLN A 100 -1.89 20.44 -2.85
N GLY A 101 -2.69 20.58 -1.79
CA GLY A 101 -2.46 19.88 -0.54
C GLY A 101 -2.34 18.37 -0.76
N ALA A 102 -1.32 17.76 -0.16
CA ALA A 102 -1.04 16.34 -0.36
C ALA A 102 -2.23 15.47 0.07
N LEU A 103 -2.86 15.78 1.21
CA LEU A 103 -4.01 15.02 1.72
C LEU A 103 -5.17 14.97 0.71
N GLU A 104 -5.56 16.12 0.16
CA GLU A 104 -6.70 16.22 -0.77
C GLU A 104 -6.39 15.58 -2.14
N THR A 105 -5.12 15.54 -2.51
CA THR A 105 -4.68 15.01 -3.81
C THR A 105 -4.50 13.50 -3.78
N ILE A 106 -3.96 12.95 -2.68
CA ILE A 106 -3.56 11.55 -2.57
C ILE A 106 -4.72 10.69 -2.04
N PHE A 107 -5.43 11.25 -1.07
CA PHE A 107 -6.59 10.64 -0.43
C PHE A 107 -7.82 11.51 -0.67
N ASN A 108 -8.63 11.69 0.35
CA ASN A 108 -9.68 12.70 0.39
C ASN A 108 -9.49 13.52 1.67
N LYS A 109 -10.18 14.66 1.74
CA LYS A 109 -10.07 15.59 2.86
C LYS A 109 -10.40 14.97 4.23
N ASP A 110 -11.30 13.98 4.24
CA ASP A 110 -11.81 13.34 5.45
C ASP A 110 -11.05 12.03 5.80
N TYR A 111 -10.00 11.71 5.04
CA TYR A 111 -9.21 10.49 5.29
C TYR A 111 -8.51 10.57 6.66
N PRO A 112 -8.69 9.55 7.53
CA PRO A 112 -8.09 9.54 8.87
C PRO A 112 -6.60 9.23 8.81
N ILE A 113 -5.80 10.19 8.36
CA ILE A 113 -4.36 10.01 8.09
C ILE A 113 -3.56 9.56 9.31
N ASP A 114 -3.98 9.96 10.52
CA ASP A 114 -3.33 9.52 11.76
C ASP A 114 -3.47 8.02 12.01
N ASP A 115 -4.49 7.39 11.42
CA ASP A 115 -4.71 5.95 11.49
C ASP A 115 -3.90 5.16 10.47
N LEU A 116 -3.20 5.83 9.55
CA LEU A 116 -2.38 5.18 8.53
C LEU A 116 -1.35 4.21 9.11
N ARG A 117 -0.77 4.56 10.26
CA ARG A 117 0.24 3.75 10.95
C ARG A 117 -0.32 2.52 11.67
N TYR A 118 -1.62 2.53 12.02
CA TYR A 118 -2.18 1.48 12.87
C TYR A 118 -2.75 0.32 12.07
N VAL A 119 -2.51 -0.88 12.58
CA VAL A 119 -3.01 -2.12 11.99
C VAL A 119 -4.52 -2.22 12.24
N PRO A 120 -5.35 -2.42 11.20
CA PRO A 120 -6.78 -2.65 11.36
C PRO A 120 -7.07 -3.80 12.32
N PHE A 121 -8.22 -3.77 13.03
CA PHE A 121 -8.70 -4.74 14.01
C PHE A 121 -7.96 -4.77 15.36
N THR A 122 -6.84 -4.10 15.49
CA THR A 122 -6.02 -4.14 16.74
C THR A 122 -6.36 -3.02 17.72
N LYS A 123 -7.43 -2.25 17.49
CA LYS A 123 -7.81 -1.10 18.34
C LYS A 123 -6.64 -0.14 18.62
N ARG A 124 -5.80 0.11 17.59
CA ARG A 124 -4.56 0.89 17.66
C ARG A 124 -3.46 0.31 18.56
N LYS A 125 -3.56 -0.95 18.96
CA LYS A 125 -2.54 -1.63 19.78
C LYS A 125 -1.23 -1.79 19.04
N TYR A 126 -1.29 -2.12 17.73
CA TYR A 126 -0.13 -2.37 16.89
C TYR A 126 -0.03 -1.40 15.74
N GLN A 127 1.21 -1.04 15.42
CA GLN A 127 1.56 -0.25 14.25
C GLN A 127 2.26 -1.13 13.22
N PHE A 128 2.15 -0.76 11.95
CA PHE A 128 2.99 -1.35 10.93
C PHE A 128 4.46 -1.00 11.19
N ASN A 129 5.34 -1.95 10.88
CA ASN A 129 6.75 -1.63 10.75
C ASN A 129 6.98 -0.97 9.39
N MET A 130 7.89 -0.02 9.32
CA MET A 130 8.25 0.63 8.08
C MET A 130 9.74 0.94 8.08
N GLY A 131 10.37 0.78 6.91
CA GLY A 131 11.76 1.11 6.69
C GLY A 131 11.98 1.67 5.30
N ALA A 132 13.04 2.43 5.12
CA ALA A 132 13.49 2.93 3.84
C ALA A 132 15.00 2.68 3.68
N SER A 133 15.42 2.38 2.46
CA SER A 133 16.82 2.16 2.08
C SER A 133 17.03 2.64 0.65
N SER A 134 18.23 2.48 0.14
CA SER A 134 18.54 2.60 -1.28
C SER A 134 19.46 1.48 -1.73
N MET A 135 19.43 1.16 -3.00
CA MET A 135 20.35 0.26 -3.66
C MET A 135 20.95 0.93 -4.89
N PHE A 136 22.14 0.49 -5.28
CA PHE A 136 22.75 0.90 -6.54
C PHE A 136 22.57 -0.18 -7.58
N THR A 137 22.17 0.22 -8.78
CA THR A 137 22.13 -0.68 -9.95
C THR A 137 23.55 -0.92 -10.46
N ASP A 138 23.71 -1.93 -11.32
CA ASP A 138 25.01 -2.20 -11.98
C ASP A 138 25.55 -1.01 -12.77
N SER A 139 24.65 -0.12 -13.24
CA SER A 139 24.99 1.14 -13.90
C SER A 139 25.31 2.30 -12.96
N GLY A 140 25.34 2.07 -11.62
CA GLY A 140 25.63 3.09 -10.61
C GLY A 140 24.50 4.04 -10.29
N VAL A 141 23.28 3.76 -10.74
CA VAL A 141 22.09 4.58 -10.43
C VAL A 141 21.55 4.19 -9.05
N GLU A 142 21.36 5.17 -8.17
CA GLU A 142 20.73 4.97 -6.87
C GLU A 142 19.21 4.83 -7.03
N VAL A 143 18.66 3.73 -6.53
CA VAL A 143 17.22 3.44 -6.51
C VAL A 143 16.73 3.43 -5.08
N PRO A 144 15.84 4.35 -4.67
CA PRO A 144 15.26 4.34 -3.35
C PRO A 144 14.30 3.17 -3.18
N LEU A 145 14.32 2.57 -2.00
CA LEU A 145 13.49 1.42 -1.62
C LEU A 145 12.75 1.73 -0.31
N PHE A 146 11.58 1.13 -0.15
CA PHE A 146 10.89 1.09 1.14
C PHE A 146 10.21 -0.26 1.34
N GLN A 147 9.89 -0.55 2.58
CA GLN A 147 9.07 -1.68 2.97
C GLN A 147 8.18 -1.30 4.13
N ALA A 148 6.91 -1.69 4.08
CA ALA A 148 6.03 -1.68 5.23
C ALA A 148 5.46 -3.08 5.46
N TRP A 149 5.38 -3.53 6.73
CA TRP A 149 5.02 -4.92 7.01
C TRP A 149 4.39 -5.11 8.38
N ILE A 150 3.66 -6.22 8.53
CA ILE A 150 3.11 -6.70 9.80
C ILE A 150 3.08 -8.24 9.80
N SER A 151 3.44 -8.85 10.91
CA SER A 151 3.46 -10.31 11.07
C SER A 151 2.07 -10.85 11.46
N ASN A 152 1.81 -12.11 11.08
CA ASN A 152 0.60 -12.82 11.46
C ASN A 152 0.41 -12.94 12.98
N THR A 153 1.50 -12.94 13.75
CA THR A 153 1.46 -12.92 15.21
C THR A 153 0.64 -11.74 15.74
N TYR A 154 0.78 -10.56 15.16
CA TYR A 154 0.02 -9.38 15.56
C TYR A 154 -1.35 -9.29 14.88
N ILE A 155 -1.47 -9.85 13.65
CA ILE A 155 -2.74 -9.87 12.90
C ILE A 155 -3.79 -10.73 13.59
N PHE A 156 -3.38 -11.85 14.22
CA PHE A 156 -4.26 -12.86 14.80
C PHE A 156 -4.16 -13.00 16.32
N GLU A 157 -3.45 -12.07 17.00
CA GLU A 157 -3.21 -12.18 18.45
C GLU A 157 -4.51 -12.38 19.26
N ASP A 158 -5.55 -11.63 18.94
CA ASP A 158 -6.83 -11.65 19.66
C ASP A 158 -7.66 -12.94 19.47
N ILE A 159 -7.27 -13.78 18.52
CA ILE A 159 -7.92 -15.06 18.20
C ILE A 159 -6.96 -16.25 18.28
N GLU A 160 -5.72 -16.03 18.76
CA GLU A 160 -4.67 -17.07 18.79
C GLU A 160 -5.11 -18.28 19.57
N ASP A 161 -5.73 -18.09 20.74
CA ASP A 161 -6.17 -19.21 21.60
C ASP A 161 -7.16 -20.15 20.88
N GLN A 162 -8.01 -19.61 20.00
CA GLN A 162 -9.02 -20.38 19.30
C GLN A 162 -8.51 -21.04 18.01
N TYR A 163 -7.53 -20.41 17.31
CA TYR A 163 -7.08 -20.80 15.96
C TYR A 163 -5.57 -21.04 15.89
N LYS A 164 -4.97 -21.48 16.99
CA LYS A 164 -3.52 -21.65 17.12
C LYS A 164 -2.93 -22.55 16.05
N ASP A 165 -3.55 -23.69 15.80
CA ASP A 165 -3.06 -24.68 14.85
C ASP A 165 -3.16 -24.15 13.40
N GLU A 166 -4.24 -23.46 13.06
CA GLU A 166 -4.45 -22.83 11.76
C GLU A 166 -3.45 -21.71 11.50
N ILE A 167 -3.15 -20.89 12.52
CA ILE A 167 -2.15 -19.82 12.43
C ILE A 167 -0.75 -20.41 12.23
N LEU A 168 -0.42 -21.47 12.97
CA LEU A 168 0.86 -22.16 12.82
C LEU A 168 1.01 -22.78 11.43
N GLN A 169 -0.06 -23.40 10.92
CA GLN A 169 -0.08 -23.98 9.56
C GLN A 169 0.11 -22.89 8.51
N GLU A 170 -0.63 -21.79 8.56
CA GLU A 170 -0.48 -20.64 7.64
C GLU A 170 0.94 -20.10 7.63
N ASN A 171 1.53 -19.91 8.82
CA ASN A 171 2.90 -19.42 8.94
C ASN A 171 3.91 -20.44 8.38
N GLY A 172 3.68 -21.73 8.61
CA GLY A 172 4.50 -22.81 8.10
C GLY A 172 4.48 -22.87 6.56
N GLU A 173 3.31 -22.78 5.95
CA GLU A 173 3.15 -22.76 4.49
C GLU A 173 3.84 -21.54 3.87
N ARG A 174 3.68 -20.35 4.45
CA ARG A 174 4.35 -19.14 3.96
C ARG A 174 5.87 -19.28 4.01
N LYS A 175 6.41 -19.79 5.12
CA LYS A 175 7.86 -20.06 5.25
C LYS A 175 8.35 -21.09 4.24
N ARG A 176 7.60 -22.17 4.01
CA ARG A 176 7.91 -23.20 3.00
C ARG A 176 8.00 -22.61 1.60
N LEU A 177 7.11 -21.65 1.28
CA LEU A 177 7.09 -20.92 0.02
C LEU A 177 8.06 -19.72 -0.02
N LYS A 178 8.94 -19.57 0.98
CA LYS A 178 9.85 -18.43 1.15
C LYS A 178 9.14 -17.07 1.16
N LYS A 179 7.87 -17.05 1.57
CA LYS A 179 7.08 -15.83 1.74
C LYS A 179 7.15 -15.35 3.19
N TYR A 180 7.04 -14.04 3.38
CA TYR A 180 6.95 -13.45 4.71
C TYR A 180 5.70 -13.95 5.45
N PRO A 181 5.79 -14.40 6.73
CA PRO A 181 4.66 -14.88 7.51
C PRO A 181 3.82 -13.71 8.05
N GLY A 182 3.12 -13.05 7.16
CA GLY A 182 2.35 -11.84 7.38
C GLY A 182 2.13 -11.10 6.06
N LEU A 183 1.79 -9.83 6.14
CA LEU A 183 1.64 -8.97 4.97
C LEU A 183 2.75 -7.93 4.90
N LYS A 184 3.27 -7.72 3.72
CA LYS A 184 4.28 -6.70 3.43
C LYS A 184 4.06 -6.08 2.05
N VAL A 185 4.48 -4.84 1.90
CA VAL A 185 4.55 -4.10 0.64
C VAL A 185 5.94 -3.54 0.47
N GLY A 186 6.46 -3.60 -0.75
CA GLY A 186 7.83 -3.21 -1.04
C GLY A 186 8.88 -4.18 -0.51
N ASP A 187 10.15 -3.83 -0.68
CA ASP A 187 11.30 -4.56 -0.18
C ASP A 187 12.47 -3.60 0.07
N LEU A 188 13.28 -3.88 1.12
CA LEU A 188 14.45 -3.06 1.48
C LEU A 188 15.74 -3.46 0.78
N LYS A 189 15.72 -4.58 0.03
CA LYS A 189 16.89 -5.17 -0.60
C LYS A 189 16.79 -5.20 -2.11
N GLU A 190 15.58 -5.28 -2.66
CA GLU A 190 15.32 -5.47 -4.07
C GLU A 190 14.27 -4.49 -4.58
N ALA A 191 14.48 -3.96 -5.78
CA ALA A 191 13.50 -3.12 -6.46
C ALA A 191 12.40 -4.01 -7.06
N ASN A 192 11.29 -4.14 -6.35
CA ASN A 192 10.14 -4.96 -6.75
C ASN A 192 8.91 -4.15 -7.15
N ASN A 193 9.09 -2.89 -7.58
CA ASN A 193 8.00 -1.96 -7.91
C ASN A 193 6.97 -1.78 -6.77
N ASN A 194 7.41 -1.96 -5.53
CA ASN A 194 6.59 -1.85 -4.33
C ASN A 194 5.36 -2.77 -4.34
N VAL A 195 5.50 -3.96 -4.93
CA VAL A 195 4.43 -4.99 -4.97
C VAL A 195 4.18 -5.55 -3.58
N GLY A 196 2.91 -5.78 -3.26
CA GLY A 196 2.51 -6.46 -2.04
C GLY A 196 2.62 -7.99 -2.16
N ASN A 197 2.91 -8.68 -1.07
CA ASN A 197 3.02 -10.16 -1.08
C ASN A 197 1.67 -10.89 -1.14
N TRP A 198 0.59 -10.15 -1.36
CA TRP A 198 -0.76 -10.65 -1.63
C TRP A 198 -1.17 -10.53 -3.11
N GLU A 199 -0.40 -9.79 -3.91
CA GLU A 199 -0.61 -9.59 -5.34
C GLU A 199 -0.13 -10.79 -6.18
#